data_fe2384fb38b782fbd5d5a9ac81d781fb
#
_entry.id   fe2384fb38b782fbd5d5a9ac81d781fb
#
_cell.length_a   1.000
_cell.length_b   1.000
_cell.length_c   1.000
_cell.angle_alpha   90.00
_cell.angle_beta   90.00
_cell.angle_gamma   90.00
#
_symmetry.space_group_name_H-M   'P 1'
#
loop_
_entity.id
_entity.type
_entity.pdbx_description
1 polymer ?
#
loop_
_entity_poly.entity_id
_entity_poly.type
_entity_poly.pdbx_seq_one_letter_code
_entity_poly.pdbx_strand_id
1 'polypeptide(L)'
;MIHAGIFGRLVFLQGGYRHDLTHILIDQTGNFGVQNGSESEWRSKYYKTENGDLYPTHGLAPLCMFLGINHTDYIKSITSFSTKPGLGLHACMAKRNGMKYTDIQQHTFRMGDVVTSILQTDSGAQINLLHDTTLPRPRSLNYEVQGTNGIWNAEKNAIYIDGLSPFEEWEPEDKYIEQYKHRFWQQWESEALRYDGHHQGMDYIMLRVLGEALQGRENYPATLEDMATWAAVSPYSKISIQKGTSIPFPHF
;
A
#
# COMPACT_ATOMS: atom_id res chain seq x y z
N MET A 1 3.68 -19.61 -2.98
CA MET A 1 2.53 -20.19 -2.26
C MET A 1 1.21 -19.97 -3.00
N ILE A 2 0.84 -18.73 -3.39
CA ILE A 2 -0.42 -18.45 -4.09
C ILE A 2 -0.50 -19.23 -5.40
N HIS A 3 0.49 -19.14 -6.28
CA HIS A 3 0.55 -19.91 -7.52
C HIS A 3 0.62 -21.43 -7.33
N ALA A 4 1.04 -21.90 -6.16
CA ALA A 4 1.01 -23.31 -5.79
C ALA A 4 -0.35 -23.76 -5.24
N GLY A 5 -1.35 -22.86 -5.16
CA GLY A 5 -2.70 -23.15 -4.71
C GLY A 5 -2.85 -23.40 -3.22
N ILE A 6 -1.84 -23.10 -2.40
CA ILE A 6 -1.83 -23.44 -0.97
C ILE A 6 -2.94 -22.70 -0.20
N PHE A 7 -3.21 -21.45 -0.56
CA PHE A 7 -4.30 -20.68 0.05
C PHE A 7 -5.68 -20.99 -0.52
N GLY A 8 -5.77 -21.91 -1.51
CA GLY A 8 -7.01 -22.15 -2.23
C GLY A 8 -7.43 -20.91 -3.07
N ARG A 9 -8.74 -20.69 -3.21
CA ARG A 9 -9.27 -19.50 -3.88
C ARG A 9 -9.13 -18.29 -2.97
N LEU A 10 -8.49 -17.22 -3.46
CA LEU A 10 -8.34 -15.96 -2.71
C LEU A 10 -9.72 -15.28 -2.59
N VAL A 11 -10.02 -14.78 -1.39
CA VAL A 11 -11.32 -14.19 -1.05
C VAL A 11 -11.18 -12.76 -0.54
N PHE A 12 -10.21 -12.53 0.33
CA PHE A 12 -9.97 -11.24 0.96
C PHE A 12 -8.49 -10.91 0.98
N LEU A 13 -8.16 -9.69 0.57
CA LEU A 13 -6.79 -9.18 0.60
C LEU A 13 -6.79 -7.78 1.22
N GLN A 14 -5.76 -7.48 1.96
CA GLN A 14 -5.59 -6.17 2.55
C GLN A 14 -4.16 -5.67 2.29
N GLY A 15 -4.04 -4.37 2.09
CA GLY A 15 -2.76 -3.68 1.96
C GLY A 15 -2.89 -2.19 2.21
N GLY A 16 -1.79 -1.45 2.14
CA GLY A 16 -1.87 -0.01 2.33
C GLY A 16 -0.52 0.67 2.29
N TYR A 17 -0.57 1.98 2.46
CA TYR A 17 0.60 2.81 2.72
C TYR A 17 0.36 3.54 4.05
N ARG A 18 0.86 2.95 5.11
CA ARG A 18 0.68 3.41 6.48
C ARG A 18 2.04 3.77 7.06
N HIS A 19 2.32 5.06 7.11
CA HIS A 19 3.64 5.57 7.46
C HIS A 19 3.53 7.00 8.04
N ASP A 20 3.91 7.21 9.28
CA ASP A 20 3.95 8.57 9.84
C ASP A 20 4.95 9.45 9.07
N LEU A 21 4.44 10.34 8.23
CA LEU A 21 5.20 11.30 7.44
C LEU A 21 5.16 12.72 8.03
N THR A 22 4.67 12.88 9.23
CA THR A 22 4.61 14.21 9.87
C THR A 22 5.98 14.86 10.03
N HIS A 23 7.05 14.05 10.12
CA HIS A 23 8.43 14.55 10.16
C HIS A 23 8.91 15.16 8.83
N ILE A 24 8.31 14.75 7.70
CA ILE A 24 8.58 15.33 6.38
C ILE A 24 7.67 16.53 6.14
N LEU A 25 6.40 16.46 6.57
CA LEU A 25 5.37 17.44 6.27
C LEU A 25 5.44 18.70 7.15
N ILE A 26 5.96 18.56 8.37
CA ILE A 26 5.98 19.61 9.38
C ILE A 26 7.41 19.76 9.90
N ASP A 27 7.95 20.97 9.83
CA ASP A 27 9.30 21.25 10.34
C ASP A 27 9.36 21.25 11.89
N GLN A 28 10.56 21.44 12.44
CA GLN A 28 10.79 21.42 13.88
C GLN A 28 10.09 22.58 14.62
N THR A 29 9.77 23.65 13.91
CA THR A 29 9.05 24.80 14.44
C THR A 29 7.53 24.70 14.24
N GLY A 30 7.06 23.59 13.66
CA GLY A 30 5.65 23.30 13.46
C GLY A 30 5.02 23.92 12.22
N ASN A 31 5.81 24.41 11.28
CA ASN A 31 5.30 24.92 10.01
C ASN A 31 5.08 23.79 9.02
N PHE A 32 3.98 23.85 8.28
CA PHE A 32 3.58 22.83 7.31
C PHE A 32 4.07 23.15 5.91
N GLY A 33 4.75 22.19 5.27
CA GLY A 33 5.09 22.27 3.84
C GLY A 33 6.20 23.25 3.46
N VAL A 34 7.16 23.51 4.35
CA VAL A 34 8.14 24.61 4.19
C VAL A 34 9.46 24.20 3.52
N GLN A 35 9.70 22.92 3.26
CA GLN A 35 10.97 22.47 2.68
C GLN A 35 10.91 22.47 1.15
N ASN A 36 11.37 23.54 0.53
CA ASN A 36 11.47 23.65 -0.93
C ASN A 36 12.38 22.55 -1.51
N GLY A 37 11.95 21.94 -2.61
CA GLY A 37 12.68 20.89 -3.32
C GLY A 37 12.66 19.52 -2.65
N SER A 38 11.90 19.32 -1.57
CA SER A 38 11.74 18.05 -0.86
C SER A 38 10.38 17.39 -1.13
N GLU A 39 10.20 16.18 -0.64
CA GLU A 39 8.88 15.51 -0.64
C GLU A 39 7.78 16.35 0.01
N SER A 40 8.15 17.19 0.98
CA SER A 40 7.22 18.09 1.66
C SER A 40 6.51 19.03 0.70
N GLU A 41 7.18 19.53 -0.34
CA GLU A 41 6.61 20.51 -1.28
C GLU A 41 5.42 19.94 -2.06
N TRP A 42 5.61 18.80 -2.72
CA TRP A 42 4.54 18.20 -3.51
C TRP A 42 3.46 17.53 -2.65
N ARG A 43 3.85 16.84 -1.56
CA ARG A 43 2.89 16.18 -0.66
C ARG A 43 1.96 17.19 0.00
N SER A 44 2.51 18.28 0.55
CA SER A 44 1.73 19.30 1.26
C SER A 44 0.65 19.95 0.38
N LYS A 45 0.91 20.10 -0.92
CA LYS A 45 -0.09 20.58 -1.88
C LYS A 45 -1.31 19.66 -1.90
N TYR A 46 -1.08 18.34 -2.03
CA TYR A 46 -2.17 17.37 -2.07
C TYR A 46 -2.98 17.32 -0.77
N TYR A 47 -2.33 17.41 0.40
CA TYR A 47 -3.05 17.46 1.67
C TYR A 47 -4.00 18.65 1.80
N LYS A 48 -3.67 19.77 1.15
CA LYS A 48 -4.52 20.98 1.13
C LYS A 48 -5.66 20.90 0.11
N THR A 49 -5.47 20.21 -1.00
CA THR A 49 -6.38 20.30 -2.16
C THR A 49 -7.16 19.03 -2.47
N GLU A 50 -6.68 17.87 -2.02
CA GLU A 50 -7.21 16.56 -2.39
C GLU A 50 -7.76 15.79 -1.19
N ASN A 51 -8.63 14.81 -1.45
CA ASN A 51 -9.10 13.85 -0.45
C ASN A 51 -9.29 12.48 -1.10
N GLY A 52 -8.35 11.58 -0.92
CA GLY A 52 -8.34 10.26 -1.53
C GLY A 52 -7.09 9.47 -1.17
N ASP A 53 -6.95 8.26 -1.68
CA ASP A 53 -5.73 7.49 -1.54
C ASP A 53 -4.66 8.06 -2.47
N LEU A 54 -3.65 8.72 -1.90
CA LEU A 54 -2.58 9.37 -2.68
C LEU A 54 -1.45 8.40 -3.06
N TYR A 55 -1.37 7.23 -2.44
CA TYR A 55 -0.22 6.34 -2.61
C TYR A 55 -0.60 4.86 -2.65
N PRO A 56 -1.54 4.47 -3.53
CA PRO A 56 -2.12 3.13 -3.52
C PRO A 56 -1.16 2.04 -3.96
N THR A 57 -0.19 2.35 -4.82
CA THR A 57 0.66 1.36 -5.50
C THR A 57 1.37 0.41 -4.53
N HIS A 58 1.90 0.94 -3.42
CA HIS A 58 2.59 0.12 -2.43
C HIS A 58 1.71 -0.96 -1.80
N GLY A 59 0.47 -0.61 -1.49
CA GLY A 59 -0.48 -1.57 -0.90
C GLY A 59 -1.19 -2.44 -1.93
N LEU A 60 -1.40 -1.93 -3.14
CA LEU A 60 -2.25 -2.56 -4.15
C LEU A 60 -1.51 -3.47 -5.12
N ALA A 61 -0.35 -3.04 -5.63
CA ALA A 61 0.31 -3.72 -6.74
C ALA A 61 0.56 -5.22 -6.47
N PRO A 62 1.14 -5.65 -5.35
CA PRO A 62 1.32 -7.06 -5.06
C PRO A 62 -0.02 -7.82 -4.98
N LEU A 63 -1.05 -7.19 -4.42
CA LEU A 63 -2.37 -7.83 -4.29
C LEU A 63 -3.04 -8.05 -5.65
N CYS A 64 -2.90 -7.10 -6.57
CA CYS A 64 -3.33 -7.26 -7.96
C CYS A 64 -2.61 -8.40 -8.65
N MET A 65 -1.29 -8.50 -8.46
CA MET A 65 -0.50 -9.61 -9.01
C MET A 65 -0.93 -10.97 -8.44
N PHE A 66 -1.28 -11.04 -7.15
CA PHE A 66 -1.77 -12.26 -6.52
C PHE A 66 -3.12 -12.73 -7.09
N LEU A 67 -3.99 -11.79 -7.43
CA LEU A 67 -5.31 -12.06 -8.01
C LEU A 67 -5.30 -12.20 -9.53
N GLY A 68 -4.18 -11.87 -10.19
CA GLY A 68 -4.09 -11.85 -11.65
C GLY A 68 -4.95 -10.75 -12.29
N ILE A 69 -5.07 -9.59 -11.63
CA ILE A 69 -5.79 -8.43 -12.18
C ILE A 69 -5.17 -8.03 -13.53
N ASN A 70 -6.01 -7.69 -14.49
CA ASN A 70 -5.75 -7.44 -15.91
C ASN A 70 -5.32 -8.69 -16.72
N HIS A 71 -5.21 -9.88 -16.10
CA HIS A 71 -4.87 -11.12 -16.78
C HIS A 71 -6.01 -12.15 -16.70
N THR A 72 -6.47 -12.45 -15.49
CA THR A 72 -7.52 -13.46 -15.23
C THR A 72 -8.69 -12.91 -14.43
N ASP A 73 -8.54 -11.72 -13.86
CA ASP A 73 -9.56 -11.01 -13.08
C ASP A 73 -9.46 -9.50 -13.35
N TYR A 74 -10.44 -8.72 -12.90
CA TYR A 74 -10.42 -7.27 -12.98
C TYR A 74 -11.18 -6.62 -11.82
N ILE A 75 -10.85 -5.36 -11.53
CA ILE A 75 -11.54 -4.58 -10.51
C ILE A 75 -12.84 -4.03 -11.08
N LYS A 76 -13.98 -4.34 -10.49
CA LYS A 76 -15.31 -3.86 -10.92
C LYS A 76 -15.67 -2.50 -10.35
N SER A 77 -15.34 -2.29 -9.08
CA SER A 77 -15.78 -1.08 -8.37
C SER A 77 -14.85 -0.72 -7.23
N ILE A 78 -14.90 0.54 -6.83
CA ILE A 78 -14.23 1.08 -5.66
C ILE A 78 -15.23 1.87 -4.80
N THR A 79 -15.17 1.66 -3.49
CA THR A 79 -15.87 2.47 -2.49
C THR A 79 -14.84 2.99 -1.49
N SER A 80 -14.80 4.31 -1.30
CA SER A 80 -13.79 4.91 -0.43
C SER A 80 -14.41 5.80 0.63
N PHE A 81 -13.79 5.79 1.81
CA PHE A 81 -14.15 6.59 2.97
C PHE A 81 -12.93 7.35 3.46
N SER A 82 -13.17 8.53 4.00
CA SER A 82 -12.13 9.38 4.57
C SER A 82 -12.54 9.83 5.96
N THR A 83 -11.59 9.83 6.87
CA THR A 83 -11.77 10.44 8.20
C THR A 83 -11.86 11.95 8.08
N LYS A 84 -12.20 12.62 9.19
CA LYS A 84 -12.15 14.09 9.25
C LYS A 84 -10.75 14.59 8.88
N PRO A 85 -10.66 15.63 8.02
CA PRO A 85 -9.37 16.12 7.52
C PRO A 85 -8.48 16.72 8.61
N GLY A 86 -7.18 16.41 8.54
CA GLY A 86 -6.10 17.16 9.16
C GLY A 86 -6.02 17.09 10.70
N LEU A 87 -6.71 16.19 11.39
CA LEU A 87 -6.61 16.10 12.84
C LEU A 87 -5.19 15.76 13.31
N GLY A 88 -4.55 14.80 12.66
CA GLY A 88 -3.18 14.40 12.98
C GLY A 88 -2.17 15.51 12.69
N LEU A 89 -2.31 16.19 11.55
CA LEU A 89 -1.46 17.33 11.20
C LEU A 89 -1.60 18.47 12.20
N HIS A 90 -2.84 18.87 12.54
CA HIS A 90 -3.07 19.92 13.54
C HIS A 90 -2.50 19.54 14.90
N ALA A 91 -2.68 18.30 15.35
CA ALA A 91 -2.13 17.83 16.62
C ALA A 91 -0.59 17.85 16.63
N CYS A 92 0.04 17.44 15.54
CA CYS A 92 1.49 17.47 15.40
C CYS A 92 2.04 18.91 15.38
N MET A 93 1.41 19.82 14.64
CA MET A 93 1.76 21.24 14.58
C MET A 93 1.63 21.88 15.98
N ALA A 94 0.52 21.62 16.68
CA ALA A 94 0.30 22.13 18.04
C ALA A 94 1.39 21.68 19.01
N LYS A 95 1.75 20.38 18.94
CA LYS A 95 2.80 19.81 19.79
C LYS A 95 4.18 20.45 19.53
N ARG A 96 4.52 20.73 18.27
CA ARG A 96 5.83 21.32 17.90
C ARG A 96 5.90 22.82 18.20
N ASN A 97 4.83 23.56 17.94
CA ASN A 97 4.76 24.99 18.16
C ASN A 97 4.51 25.40 19.62
N GLY A 98 4.14 24.48 20.51
CA GLY A 98 3.63 24.80 21.83
C GLY A 98 2.32 25.61 21.85
N MET A 99 1.67 25.74 20.69
CA MET A 99 0.42 26.47 20.53
C MET A 99 -0.77 25.62 20.94
N LYS A 100 -1.86 26.29 21.35
CA LYS A 100 -3.13 25.59 21.54
C LYS A 100 -3.66 25.11 20.19
N TYR A 101 -4.28 23.93 20.18
CA TYR A 101 -4.88 23.31 18.99
C TYR A 101 -5.83 24.24 18.23
N THR A 102 -6.57 25.10 18.95
CA THR A 102 -7.50 26.10 18.40
C THR A 102 -6.82 27.14 17.50
N ASP A 103 -5.56 27.49 17.77
CA ASP A 103 -4.85 28.56 17.04
C ASP A 103 -4.26 28.04 15.71
N ILE A 104 -4.16 26.71 15.58
CA ILE A 104 -3.59 26.04 14.39
C ILE A 104 -4.67 25.67 13.38
N GLN A 105 -5.95 25.73 13.75
CA GLN A 105 -7.09 25.43 12.85
C GLN A 105 -7.20 26.37 11.63
N GLN A 106 -6.37 27.43 11.56
CA GLN A 106 -6.25 28.28 10.35
C GLN A 106 -5.68 27.53 9.13
N HIS A 107 -4.91 26.43 9.34
CA HIS A 107 -4.49 25.57 8.26
C HIS A 107 -5.64 24.64 7.85
N THR A 108 -6.22 24.90 6.68
CA THR A 108 -7.27 24.05 6.14
C THR A 108 -6.66 22.90 5.35
N PHE A 109 -7.00 21.69 5.75
CA PHE A 109 -6.68 20.46 5.02
C PHE A 109 -7.96 19.86 4.42
N ARG A 110 -7.84 19.25 3.25
CA ARG A 110 -8.91 18.47 2.63
C ARG A 110 -8.70 16.97 2.82
N MET A 111 -7.46 16.54 2.89
CA MET A 111 -7.09 15.13 3.08
C MET A 111 -7.50 14.64 4.46
N GLY A 112 -8.25 13.55 4.52
CA GLY A 112 -8.46 12.83 5.77
C GLY A 112 -7.19 12.18 6.27
N ASP A 113 -7.07 11.99 7.57
CA ASP A 113 -5.90 11.36 8.17
C ASP A 113 -5.79 9.88 7.75
N VAL A 114 -6.94 9.21 7.62
CA VAL A 114 -7.03 7.85 7.09
C VAL A 114 -8.03 7.82 5.96
N VAL A 115 -7.61 7.26 4.82
CA VAL A 115 -8.49 6.91 3.70
C VAL A 115 -8.53 5.40 3.60
N THR A 116 -9.74 4.84 3.58
CA THR A 116 -9.98 3.41 3.36
C THR A 116 -10.71 3.24 2.04
N SER A 117 -10.16 2.41 1.16
CA SER A 117 -10.77 2.06 -0.12
C SER A 117 -11.03 0.56 -0.18
N ILE A 118 -12.25 0.19 -0.52
CA ILE A 118 -12.68 -1.20 -0.74
C ILE A 118 -12.87 -1.39 -2.23
N LEU A 119 -12.12 -2.31 -2.83
CA LEU A 119 -12.24 -2.70 -4.22
C LEU A 119 -12.85 -4.09 -4.32
N GLN A 120 -13.79 -4.26 -5.24
CA GLN A 120 -14.39 -5.56 -5.54
C GLN A 120 -13.94 -6.02 -6.92
N THR A 121 -13.53 -7.28 -7.03
CA THR A 121 -13.16 -7.90 -8.30
C THR A 121 -14.33 -8.63 -8.95
N ASP A 122 -14.19 -8.99 -10.21
CA ASP A 122 -15.21 -9.76 -10.93
C ASP A 122 -15.35 -11.18 -10.39
N SER A 123 -14.23 -11.79 -10.01
CA SER A 123 -14.23 -13.12 -9.37
C SER A 123 -14.89 -13.12 -7.98
N GLY A 124 -15.21 -11.94 -7.41
CA GLY A 124 -15.84 -11.77 -6.11
C GLY A 124 -14.85 -11.63 -4.95
N ALA A 125 -13.56 -11.50 -5.20
CA ALA A 125 -12.60 -11.16 -4.16
C ALA A 125 -12.71 -9.67 -3.76
N GLN A 126 -12.38 -9.36 -2.51
CA GLN A 126 -12.35 -8.01 -1.96
C GLN A 126 -10.92 -7.60 -1.62
N ILE A 127 -10.53 -6.39 -2.01
CA ILE A 127 -9.26 -5.78 -1.59
C ILE A 127 -9.57 -4.56 -0.73
N ASN A 128 -9.00 -4.52 0.48
CA ASN A 128 -9.03 -3.35 1.36
C ASN A 128 -7.71 -2.61 1.29
N LEU A 129 -7.75 -1.32 0.97
CA LEU A 129 -6.57 -0.44 0.98
C LEU A 129 -6.70 0.61 2.07
N LEU A 130 -5.58 0.87 2.76
CA LEU A 130 -5.50 1.92 3.78
C LEU A 130 -4.35 2.88 3.46
N HIS A 131 -4.68 4.17 3.36
CA HIS A 131 -3.72 5.26 3.29
C HIS A 131 -3.75 6.02 4.62
N ASP A 132 -2.62 6.07 5.34
CA ASP A 132 -2.50 6.67 6.68
C ASP A 132 -1.08 7.21 6.84
N THR A 133 -0.91 8.53 6.74
CA THR A 133 0.42 9.17 6.70
C THR A 133 0.57 10.36 7.62
N THR A 134 -0.43 10.65 8.44
CA THR A 134 -0.45 11.84 9.32
C THR A 134 -0.68 11.51 10.79
N LEU A 135 -0.80 10.23 11.12
CA LEU A 135 -0.97 9.74 12.48
C LEU A 135 0.28 9.02 12.98
N PRO A 136 0.59 9.09 14.30
CA PRO A 136 1.75 8.41 14.88
C PRO A 136 1.62 6.90 14.76
N ARG A 137 2.55 6.29 14.05
CA ARG A 137 2.63 4.84 13.87
C ARG A 137 3.97 4.38 13.31
N PRO A 138 4.39 3.13 13.54
CA PRO A 138 5.43 2.48 12.74
C PRO A 138 4.98 2.32 11.29
N ARG A 139 5.96 2.29 10.35
CA ARG A 139 5.68 1.98 8.94
C ARG A 139 5.12 0.58 8.79
N SER A 140 4.07 0.44 7.98
CA SER A 140 3.46 -0.83 7.65
C SER A 140 2.82 -0.76 6.26
N LEU A 141 2.91 -1.84 5.49
CA LEU A 141 2.11 -2.05 4.29
C LEU A 141 0.82 -2.82 4.58
N ASN A 142 0.67 -3.32 5.81
CA ASN A 142 -0.54 -3.92 6.34
C ASN A 142 -1.07 -5.09 5.50
N TYR A 143 -0.16 -5.89 4.92
CA TYR A 143 -0.57 -6.99 4.06
C TYR A 143 -1.23 -8.12 4.84
N GLU A 144 -2.36 -8.54 4.32
CA GLU A 144 -3.04 -9.78 4.66
C GLU A 144 -3.60 -10.41 3.39
N VAL A 145 -3.46 -11.71 3.26
CA VAL A 145 -4.00 -12.47 2.14
C VAL A 145 -4.73 -13.69 2.69
N GLN A 146 -6.03 -13.76 2.45
CA GLN A 146 -6.88 -14.86 2.90
C GLN A 146 -7.56 -15.52 1.72
N GLY A 147 -7.44 -16.84 1.71
CA GLY A 147 -8.13 -17.71 0.77
C GLY A 147 -8.99 -18.76 1.49
N THR A 148 -9.53 -19.71 0.74
CA THR A 148 -10.40 -20.76 1.29
C THR A 148 -9.66 -21.79 2.14
N ASN A 149 -8.32 -21.87 2.03
CA ASN A 149 -7.53 -22.90 2.72
C ASN A 149 -6.46 -22.30 3.65
N GLY A 150 -6.39 -20.97 3.79
CA GLY A 150 -5.40 -20.38 4.69
C GLY A 150 -5.33 -18.86 4.62
N ILE A 151 -4.52 -18.32 5.49
CA ILE A 151 -4.28 -16.89 5.63
C ILE A 151 -2.80 -16.59 5.90
N TRP A 152 -2.29 -15.52 5.30
CA TRP A 152 -1.00 -14.92 5.63
C TRP A 152 -1.20 -13.50 6.14
N ASN A 153 -0.48 -13.13 7.19
CA ASN A 153 -0.51 -11.77 7.75
C ASN A 153 0.92 -11.27 7.99
N ALA A 154 1.31 -10.25 7.25
CA ALA A 154 2.66 -9.70 7.29
C ALA A 154 3.00 -9.00 8.62
N GLU A 155 2.02 -8.39 9.31
CA GLU A 155 2.28 -7.74 10.60
C GLU A 155 2.60 -8.74 11.71
N LYS A 156 2.15 -9.97 11.54
CA LYS A 156 2.43 -11.08 12.46
C LYS A 156 3.65 -11.90 12.05
N ASN A 157 4.16 -11.74 10.81
CA ASN A 157 5.11 -12.64 10.17
C ASN A 157 4.63 -14.10 10.28
N ALA A 158 3.35 -14.32 9.98
CA ALA A 158 2.70 -15.56 10.31
C ALA A 158 1.69 -16.03 9.25
N ILE A 159 1.52 -17.33 9.23
CA ILE A 159 0.66 -18.07 8.33
C ILE A 159 -0.24 -19.03 9.12
N TYR A 160 -1.43 -19.30 8.61
CA TYR A 160 -2.26 -20.44 8.97
C TYR A 160 -2.72 -21.14 7.71
N ILE A 161 -2.54 -22.46 7.65
CA ILE A 161 -2.98 -23.30 6.53
C ILE A 161 -3.84 -24.41 7.10
N ASP A 162 -5.09 -24.47 6.65
CA ASP A 162 -6.03 -25.49 7.09
C ASP A 162 -5.51 -26.90 6.83
N GLY A 163 -5.61 -27.75 7.84
CA GLY A 163 -5.11 -29.12 7.80
C GLY A 163 -3.58 -29.30 7.88
N LEU A 164 -2.80 -28.20 7.92
CA LEU A 164 -1.34 -28.24 8.09
C LEU A 164 -0.88 -27.52 9.35
N SER A 165 -1.41 -26.33 9.63
CA SER A 165 -1.11 -25.58 10.86
C SER A 165 -1.85 -26.19 12.06
N PRO A 166 -1.33 -26.05 13.30
CA PRO A 166 -2.08 -26.41 14.49
C PRO A 166 -3.43 -25.71 14.54
N PHE A 167 -4.44 -26.37 15.05
CA PHE A 167 -5.82 -25.86 15.04
C PHE A 167 -5.92 -24.50 15.77
N GLU A 168 -6.42 -23.48 15.08
CA GLU A 168 -6.57 -22.10 15.56
C GLU A 168 -5.25 -21.41 16.00
N GLU A 169 -4.09 -21.87 15.54
CA GLU A 169 -2.80 -21.28 15.91
C GLU A 169 -2.03 -20.76 14.69
N TRP A 170 -1.44 -19.58 14.83
CA TRP A 170 -0.55 -19.01 13.82
C TRP A 170 0.80 -19.72 13.85
N GLU A 171 1.35 -19.99 12.68
CA GLU A 171 2.73 -20.47 12.51
C GLU A 171 3.65 -19.35 12.00
N PRO A 172 4.93 -19.31 12.41
CA PRO A 172 5.92 -18.43 11.78
C PRO A 172 6.04 -18.71 10.28
N GLU A 173 6.16 -17.65 9.47
CA GLU A 173 6.25 -17.77 8.01
C GLU A 173 7.62 -18.27 7.51
N ASP A 174 8.68 -18.22 8.34
CA ASP A 174 10.06 -18.48 7.94
C ASP A 174 10.26 -19.79 7.17
N LYS A 175 9.64 -20.89 7.64
CA LYS A 175 9.74 -22.19 6.97
C LYS A 175 9.14 -22.20 5.56
N TYR A 176 8.19 -21.32 5.31
CA TYR A 176 7.55 -21.19 3.99
C TYR A 176 8.32 -20.26 3.08
N ILE A 177 8.92 -19.20 3.62
CA ILE A 177 9.72 -18.24 2.84
C ILE A 177 10.84 -18.96 2.11
N GLU A 178 11.63 -19.80 2.80
CA GLU A 178 12.72 -20.53 2.15
C GLU A 178 12.24 -21.48 1.05
N GLN A 179 11.13 -22.18 1.27
CA GLN A 179 10.57 -23.13 0.30
C GLN A 179 9.99 -22.44 -0.93
N TYR A 180 9.38 -21.24 -0.76
CA TYR A 180 8.62 -20.53 -1.78
C TYR A 180 9.26 -19.19 -2.19
N LYS A 181 10.54 -19.00 -1.87
CA LYS A 181 11.29 -17.81 -2.24
C LYS A 181 11.17 -17.54 -3.74
N HIS A 182 10.86 -16.30 -4.11
CA HIS A 182 10.72 -15.90 -5.51
C HIS A 182 12.04 -16.08 -6.26
N ARG A 183 11.99 -16.53 -7.54
CA ARG A 183 13.16 -16.84 -8.36
C ARG A 183 14.20 -15.72 -8.46
N PHE A 184 13.78 -14.46 -8.45
CA PHE A 184 14.69 -13.32 -8.47
C PHE A 184 15.49 -13.19 -7.17
N TRP A 185 14.87 -13.49 -6.02
CA TRP A 185 15.57 -13.59 -4.74
C TRP A 185 16.52 -14.77 -4.71
N GLN A 186 16.10 -15.93 -5.19
CA GLN A 186 16.98 -17.10 -5.27
C GLN A 186 18.23 -16.80 -6.11
N GLN A 187 18.08 -16.01 -7.19
CA GLN A 187 19.15 -15.70 -8.13
C GLN A 187 20.08 -14.58 -7.65
N TRP A 188 19.55 -13.53 -7.02
CA TRP A 188 20.29 -12.28 -6.78
C TRP A 188 20.29 -11.78 -5.33
N GLU A 189 19.83 -12.57 -4.37
CA GLU A 189 19.76 -12.15 -2.95
C GLU A 189 21.11 -11.69 -2.42
N SER A 190 22.17 -12.43 -2.70
CA SER A 190 23.52 -12.12 -2.20
C SER A 190 24.02 -10.75 -2.65
N GLU A 191 23.84 -10.46 -3.96
CA GLU A 191 24.20 -9.14 -4.50
C GLU A 191 23.25 -8.05 -3.99
N ALA A 192 21.95 -8.34 -3.95
CA ALA A 192 20.95 -7.40 -3.51
C ALA A 192 21.22 -6.91 -2.09
N LEU A 193 21.45 -7.82 -1.17
CA LEU A 193 21.77 -7.48 0.24
C LEU A 193 23.11 -6.78 0.41
N ARG A 194 24.05 -6.99 -0.53
CA ARG A 194 25.36 -6.33 -0.52
C ARG A 194 25.29 -4.86 -0.98
N TYR A 195 24.44 -4.55 -1.96
CA TYR A 195 24.44 -3.25 -2.64
C TYR A 195 23.29 -2.31 -2.24
N ASP A 196 22.24 -2.83 -1.64
CA ASP A 196 21.08 -2.03 -1.25
C ASP A 196 20.76 -2.16 0.24
N GLY A 197 21.12 -1.11 0.99
CA GLY A 197 20.84 -1.04 2.42
C GLY A 197 19.48 -0.42 2.79
N HIS A 198 18.77 0.20 1.85
CA HIS A 198 17.56 0.98 2.17
C HIS A 198 16.27 0.15 2.15
N HIS A 199 16.08 -0.68 1.13
CA HIS A 199 14.90 -1.52 0.97
C HIS A 199 15.23 -3.01 1.03
N GLN A 200 16.22 -3.39 1.83
CA GLN A 200 16.62 -4.79 2.05
C GLN A 200 16.93 -5.54 0.75
N GLY A 201 17.51 -4.84 -0.24
CA GLY A 201 17.88 -5.42 -1.53
C GLY A 201 16.82 -5.34 -2.62
N MET A 202 15.61 -4.88 -2.32
CA MET A 202 14.52 -4.84 -3.31
C MET A 202 14.82 -3.92 -4.50
N ASP A 203 15.43 -2.75 -4.25
CA ASP A 203 15.76 -1.79 -5.32
C ASP A 203 16.77 -2.38 -6.29
N TYR A 204 17.77 -3.11 -5.79
CA TYR A 204 18.72 -3.82 -6.63
C TYR A 204 18.03 -4.84 -7.53
N ILE A 205 17.15 -5.69 -6.98
CA ILE A 205 16.41 -6.71 -7.74
C ILE A 205 15.53 -6.04 -8.80
N MET A 206 14.80 -4.99 -8.46
CA MET A 206 13.93 -4.25 -9.37
C MET A 206 14.74 -3.69 -10.56
N LEU A 207 15.85 -3.01 -10.30
CA LEU A 207 16.72 -2.45 -11.35
C LEU A 207 17.36 -3.55 -12.18
N ARG A 208 17.72 -4.68 -11.56
CA ARG A 208 18.29 -5.84 -12.27
C ARG A 208 17.28 -6.44 -13.22
N VAL A 209 16.04 -6.69 -12.77
CA VAL A 209 14.95 -7.20 -13.63
C VAL A 209 14.66 -6.25 -14.79
N LEU A 210 14.64 -4.93 -14.54
CA LEU A 210 14.48 -3.93 -15.59
C LEU A 210 15.64 -4.03 -16.61
N GLY A 211 16.88 -4.14 -16.15
CA GLY A 211 18.04 -4.29 -17.02
C GLY A 211 17.99 -5.55 -17.87
N GLU A 212 17.57 -6.69 -17.32
CA GLU A 212 17.38 -7.94 -18.06
C GLU A 212 16.24 -7.83 -19.08
N ALA A 213 15.14 -7.14 -18.71
CA ALA A 213 14.01 -6.92 -19.62
C ALA A 213 14.39 -6.02 -20.80
N LEU A 214 15.12 -4.93 -20.56
CA LEU A 214 15.60 -4.04 -21.63
C LEU A 214 16.56 -4.74 -22.61
N GLN A 215 17.23 -5.80 -22.17
CA GLN A 215 18.10 -6.63 -23.00
C GLN A 215 17.37 -7.82 -23.65
N GLY A 216 16.06 -7.92 -23.44
CA GLY A 216 15.24 -9.01 -24.00
C GLY A 216 15.48 -10.38 -23.37
N ARG A 217 16.13 -10.46 -22.20
CA ARG A 217 16.40 -11.71 -21.49
C ARG A 217 15.34 -12.10 -20.47
N GLU A 218 14.50 -11.17 -20.08
CA GLU A 218 13.43 -11.35 -19.11
C GLU A 218 12.19 -10.55 -19.54
N ASN A 219 11.02 -10.98 -19.12
CA ASN A 219 9.82 -10.16 -19.21
C ASN A 219 9.70 -9.29 -17.94
N TYR A 220 9.42 -8.00 -18.12
CA TYR A 220 9.12 -7.15 -16.96
C TYR A 220 7.79 -7.60 -16.34
N PRO A 221 7.72 -7.80 -15.00
CA PRO A 221 6.58 -8.47 -14.37
C PRO A 221 5.29 -7.64 -14.32
N ALA A 222 5.34 -6.36 -14.67
CA ALA A 222 4.17 -5.48 -14.69
C ALA A 222 3.98 -4.86 -16.08
N THR A 223 2.74 -4.82 -16.54
CA THR A 223 2.34 -4.19 -17.81
C THR A 223 1.97 -2.71 -17.61
N LEU A 224 1.74 -1.97 -18.70
CA LEU A 224 1.22 -0.60 -18.61
C LEU A 224 -0.21 -0.57 -18.07
N GLU A 225 -1.01 -1.56 -18.41
CA GLU A 225 -2.37 -1.75 -17.89
C GLU A 225 -2.35 -1.97 -16.37
N ASP A 226 -1.40 -2.75 -15.86
CA ASP A 226 -1.21 -2.93 -14.42
C ASP A 226 -0.90 -1.60 -13.73
N MET A 227 0.06 -0.86 -14.26
CA MET A 227 0.45 0.44 -13.72
C MET A 227 -0.70 1.45 -13.77
N ALA A 228 -1.48 1.47 -14.86
CA ALA A 228 -2.65 2.32 -15.01
C ALA A 228 -3.74 1.96 -13.98
N THR A 229 -3.99 0.66 -13.79
CA THR A 229 -4.93 0.15 -12.78
C THR A 229 -4.54 0.60 -11.37
N TRP A 230 -3.27 0.44 -10.99
CA TRP A 230 -2.81 0.85 -9.67
C TRP A 230 -2.91 2.37 -9.46
N ALA A 231 -2.53 3.16 -10.46
CA ALA A 231 -2.60 4.61 -10.42
C ALA A 231 -4.03 5.15 -10.38
N ALA A 232 -4.98 4.46 -11.04
CA ALA A 232 -6.38 4.88 -11.12
C ALA A 232 -7.09 4.89 -9.76
N VAL A 233 -6.61 4.13 -8.76
CA VAL A 233 -7.20 4.19 -7.41
C VAL A 233 -7.18 5.60 -6.84
N SER A 234 -6.12 6.39 -7.07
CA SER A 234 -6.05 7.76 -6.56
C SER A 234 -7.21 8.64 -7.04
N PRO A 235 -7.46 8.84 -8.33
CA PRO A 235 -8.59 9.66 -8.78
C PRO A 235 -9.96 9.03 -8.45
N TYR A 236 -10.10 7.69 -8.53
CA TYR A 236 -11.39 7.05 -8.29
C TYR A 236 -11.77 7.02 -6.82
N SER A 237 -10.82 6.89 -5.89
CA SER A 237 -11.06 7.05 -4.46
C SER A 237 -11.59 8.45 -4.11
N LYS A 238 -11.03 9.51 -4.72
CA LYS A 238 -11.53 10.89 -4.57
C LYS A 238 -12.97 11.03 -5.03
N ILE A 239 -13.29 10.49 -6.22
CA ILE A 239 -14.65 10.54 -6.77
C ILE A 239 -15.62 9.80 -5.84
N SER A 240 -15.23 8.62 -5.35
CA SER A 240 -16.04 7.82 -4.42
C SER A 240 -16.32 8.58 -3.13
N ILE A 241 -15.31 9.17 -2.50
CA ILE A 241 -15.46 9.99 -1.29
C ILE A 241 -16.37 11.20 -1.56
N GLN A 242 -16.13 11.90 -2.66
CA GLN A 242 -16.91 13.10 -3.02
C GLN A 242 -18.40 12.78 -3.26
N LYS A 243 -18.68 11.65 -3.89
CA LYS A 243 -20.05 11.21 -4.19
C LYS A 243 -20.71 10.44 -3.03
N GLY A 244 -19.93 9.95 -2.07
CA GLY A 244 -20.42 9.09 -0.98
C GLY A 244 -21.01 7.75 -1.46
N THR A 245 -20.46 7.20 -2.56
CA THR A 245 -20.99 5.97 -3.17
C THR A 245 -19.90 5.13 -3.82
N SER A 246 -20.26 3.89 -4.14
CA SER A 246 -19.44 3.01 -4.98
C SER A 246 -19.36 3.55 -6.41
N ILE A 247 -18.17 3.49 -6.99
CA ILE A 247 -17.86 3.94 -8.35
C ILE A 247 -17.42 2.75 -9.19
N PRO A 248 -17.95 2.56 -10.42
CA PRO A 248 -17.39 1.62 -11.36
C PRO A 248 -15.90 1.90 -11.59
N PHE A 249 -15.08 0.87 -11.59
CA PHE A 249 -13.65 1.00 -11.81
C PHE A 249 -13.34 0.85 -13.30
N PRO A 250 -12.36 1.61 -13.86
CA PRO A 250 -12.04 1.52 -15.28
C PRO A 250 -11.35 0.18 -15.60
N HIS A 251 -11.55 -0.27 -16.81
CA HIS A 251 -10.81 -1.36 -17.43
C HIS A 251 -9.73 -0.78 -18.34
N PHE A 252 -8.53 -1.27 -18.24
CA PHE A 252 -7.40 -0.84 -19.07
C PHE A 252 -6.95 -1.94 -20.02
#